data_42d52df1d11cba5acedb5ecb43716eb1
#
_entry.id   42d52df1d11cba5acedb5ecb43716eb1
#
_cell.length_a   1.000
_cell.length_b   1.000
_cell.length_c   1.000
_cell.angle_alpha   90.00
_cell.angle_beta   90.00
_cell.angle_gamma   90.00
#
_symmetry.space_group_name_H-M   'P 1'
#
loop_
_entity.id
_entity.type
_entity.pdbx_description
1 polymer ?
#
loop_
_entity_poly.entity_id
_entity_poly.type
_entity_poly.pdbx_seq_one_letter_code
_entity_poly.pdbx_strand_id
1 'polypeptide(L)'
;MKTILLVLFFTTTINAFAQFQDLGKGVSYSMEISGALSTGSHAPMWLTSNRYGLPSVERNSGYLRGNASRSAHRDSLRNWDLGYGIDLVIPINHTSPFFVQQLYADVRWKKGVLTLGQKQQPMQLKNNELSSGSQTLGINARPNPEVRLSLPDYWEIPYTKGVLAFKGHIAFGTYTD
;
A
#
# COMPACT_ATOMS: atom_id res chain seq x y z
N MET A 1 11.53 10.77 41.46
CA MET A 1 10.84 10.00 40.39
C MET A 1 10.18 10.86 39.33
N LYS A 2 9.46 11.94 39.66
CA LYS A 2 8.77 12.82 38.66
C LYS A 2 9.74 13.51 37.69
N THR A 3 10.93 13.89 38.11
CA THR A 3 11.94 14.59 37.30
C THR A 3 12.60 13.67 36.25
N ILE A 4 12.81 12.42 36.58
CA ILE A 4 13.38 11.42 35.65
C ILE A 4 12.40 11.09 34.54
N LEU A 5 11.10 11.05 34.84
CA LEU A 5 10.05 10.81 33.84
C LEU A 5 9.95 11.95 32.81
N LEU A 6 10.14 13.19 33.27
CA LEU A 6 10.11 14.39 32.42
C LEU A 6 11.30 14.44 31.47
N VAL A 7 12.50 14.06 31.93
CA VAL A 7 13.71 14.00 31.09
C VAL A 7 13.62 12.89 30.04
N LEU A 8 13.05 11.73 30.40
CA LEU A 8 12.80 10.64 29.43
C LEU A 8 11.76 11.05 28.37
N PHE A 9 10.74 11.78 28.75
CA PHE A 9 9.74 12.27 27.80
C PHE A 9 10.32 13.34 26.86
N PHE A 10 11.21 14.20 27.33
CA PHE A 10 11.87 15.22 26.54
C PHE A 10 12.87 14.63 25.55
N THR A 11 13.64 13.60 25.94
CA THR A 11 14.60 12.94 25.06
C THR A 11 13.91 12.11 23.96
N THR A 12 12.75 11.51 24.24
CA THR A 12 11.96 10.80 23.23
C THR A 12 11.32 11.74 22.22
N THR A 13 10.89 12.93 22.62
CA THR A 13 10.32 13.93 21.72
C THR A 13 11.35 14.53 20.78
N ILE A 14 12.57 14.81 21.22
CA ILE A 14 13.66 15.36 20.38
C ILE A 14 14.05 14.35 19.28
N ASN A 15 14.14 13.06 19.61
CA ASN A 15 14.42 12.03 18.61
C ASN A 15 13.28 11.85 17.59
N ALA A 16 12.03 12.01 18.01
CA ALA A 16 10.88 12.00 17.10
C ALA A 16 10.93 13.18 16.12
N PHE A 17 11.21 14.40 16.59
CA PHE A 17 11.31 15.58 15.72
C PHE A 17 12.43 15.50 14.69
N ALA A 18 13.59 14.93 15.02
CA ALA A 18 14.69 14.76 14.08
C ALA A 18 14.34 13.80 12.92
N GLN A 19 13.44 12.85 13.15
CA GLN A 19 12.98 11.93 12.13
C GLN A 19 11.84 12.48 11.26
N PHE A 20 11.05 13.41 11.78
CA PHE A 20 10.03 14.11 11.00
C PHE A 20 10.61 15.02 9.90
N GLN A 21 11.84 15.49 10.04
CA GLN A 21 12.52 16.28 8.99
C GLN A 21 12.81 15.49 7.72
N ASP A 22 12.92 14.16 7.80
CA ASP A 22 13.16 13.31 6.65
C ASP A 22 11.88 12.81 5.95
N LEU A 23 10.69 13.08 6.49
CA LEU A 23 9.42 12.62 5.90
C LEU A 23 9.14 13.19 4.51
N GLY A 24 9.65 14.36 4.19
CA GLY A 24 9.53 14.97 2.85
C GLY A 24 10.52 14.40 1.83
N LYS A 25 11.54 13.66 2.26
CA LYS A 25 12.53 13.08 1.35
C LYS A 25 12.06 11.73 0.81
N GLY A 26 12.33 11.49 -0.48
CA GLY A 26 11.98 10.23 -1.13
C GLY A 26 10.49 10.06 -1.44
N VAL A 27 9.74 11.16 -1.49
CA VAL A 27 8.35 11.15 -1.98
C VAL A 27 8.36 11.05 -3.49
N SER A 28 7.64 10.09 -4.02
CA SER A 28 7.36 9.93 -5.44
C SER A 28 5.96 10.43 -5.77
N TYR A 29 5.85 11.12 -6.89
CA TYR A 29 4.59 11.62 -7.43
C TYR A 29 4.34 10.98 -8.77
N SER A 30 3.10 10.61 -9.04
CA SER A 30 2.68 10.14 -10.35
C SER A 30 1.30 10.67 -10.72
N MET A 31 1.09 10.87 -12.02
CA MET A 31 -0.19 11.23 -12.59
C MET A 31 -0.48 10.28 -13.75
N GLU A 32 -1.69 9.76 -13.79
CA GLU A 32 -2.12 8.82 -14.82
C GLU A 32 -3.45 9.28 -15.39
N ILE A 33 -3.53 9.26 -16.72
CA ILE A 33 -4.77 9.48 -17.46
C ILE A 33 -5.05 8.20 -18.24
N SER A 34 -6.24 7.66 -18.09
CA SER A 34 -6.67 6.46 -18.80
C SER A 34 -8.03 6.69 -19.47
N GLY A 35 -8.21 6.10 -20.62
CA GLY A 35 -9.48 6.13 -21.35
C GLY A 35 -9.72 4.80 -22.07
N ALA A 36 -10.97 4.37 -22.11
CA ALA A 36 -11.42 3.19 -22.82
C ALA A 36 -12.64 3.55 -23.67
N LEU A 37 -12.59 3.20 -24.94
CA LEU A 37 -13.69 3.34 -25.88
C LEU A 37 -14.12 1.96 -26.36
N SER A 38 -15.43 1.70 -26.32
CA SER A 38 -15.99 0.41 -26.70
C SER A 38 -17.23 0.62 -27.55
N THR A 39 -17.44 -0.22 -28.57
CA THR A 39 -18.65 -0.23 -29.40
C THR A 39 -19.74 -1.15 -28.83
N GLY A 40 -19.41 -1.99 -27.83
CA GLY A 40 -20.36 -2.87 -27.15
C GLY A 40 -21.20 -2.13 -26.11
N SER A 41 -22.03 -2.87 -25.38
CA SER A 41 -22.80 -2.35 -24.23
C SER A 41 -21.94 -2.05 -23.02
N HIS A 42 -20.82 -2.76 -22.85
CA HIS A 42 -19.89 -2.66 -21.72
C HIS A 42 -18.45 -2.62 -22.24
N ALA A 43 -17.55 -2.18 -21.38
CA ALA A 43 -16.12 -2.28 -21.64
C ALA A 43 -15.68 -3.75 -21.64
N PRO A 44 -14.75 -4.16 -22.52
CA PRO A 44 -14.21 -5.52 -22.52
C PRO A 44 -13.56 -5.87 -21.20
N MET A 45 -13.80 -7.10 -20.72
CA MET A 45 -13.33 -7.56 -19.41
C MET A 45 -11.81 -7.42 -19.19
N TRP A 46 -10.99 -7.61 -20.23
CA TRP A 46 -9.53 -7.46 -20.12
C TRP A 46 -9.06 -6.02 -19.91
N LEU A 47 -9.89 -5.01 -20.19
CA LEU A 47 -9.60 -3.62 -19.86
C LEU A 47 -9.86 -3.31 -18.38
N THR A 48 -10.73 -4.08 -17.73
CA THR A 48 -11.17 -3.83 -16.35
C THR A 48 -10.54 -4.78 -15.35
N SER A 49 -10.14 -5.98 -15.78
CA SER A 49 -9.59 -7.01 -14.91
C SER A 49 -8.18 -6.67 -14.41
N ASN A 50 -7.88 -7.07 -13.17
CA ASN A 50 -6.57 -6.94 -12.53
C ASN A 50 -6.02 -5.50 -12.47
N ARG A 51 -6.89 -4.52 -12.24
CA ARG A 51 -6.57 -3.09 -12.19
C ARG A 51 -7.07 -2.40 -10.93
N TYR A 52 -7.22 -3.14 -9.83
CA TYR A 52 -7.64 -2.62 -8.53
C TYR A 52 -8.97 -1.85 -8.56
N GLY A 53 -9.90 -2.24 -9.42
CA GLY A 53 -11.20 -1.58 -9.55
C GLY A 53 -11.13 -0.14 -10.06
N LEU A 54 -10.04 0.25 -10.71
CA LEU A 54 -9.89 1.61 -11.28
C LEU A 54 -10.76 1.85 -12.51
N PRO A 55 -10.76 0.97 -13.53
CA PRO A 55 -11.56 1.19 -14.72
C PRO A 55 -13.04 0.87 -14.45
N SER A 56 -13.93 1.63 -15.08
CA SER A 56 -15.36 1.33 -15.10
C SER A 56 -15.66 0.22 -16.10
N VAL A 57 -16.72 -0.53 -15.83
CA VAL A 57 -17.31 -1.49 -16.77
C VAL A 57 -18.18 -0.82 -17.84
N GLU A 58 -18.46 0.48 -17.65
CA GLU A 58 -19.23 1.26 -18.61
C GLU A 58 -18.43 1.48 -19.90
N ARG A 59 -19.13 1.46 -21.01
CA ARG A 59 -18.52 1.81 -22.29
C ARG A 59 -18.13 3.29 -22.32
N ASN A 60 -17.01 3.64 -22.97
CA ASN A 60 -16.51 5.03 -23.06
C ASN A 60 -16.24 5.62 -21.68
N SER A 61 -15.45 4.94 -20.93
CA SER A 61 -15.04 5.35 -19.58
C SER A 61 -13.59 5.78 -19.52
N GLY A 62 -13.21 6.43 -18.42
CA GLY A 62 -11.84 6.84 -18.20
C GLY A 62 -11.62 7.29 -16.77
N TYR A 63 -10.39 7.67 -16.45
CA TYR A 63 -10.08 8.29 -15.17
C TYR A 63 -8.82 9.16 -15.23
N LEU A 64 -8.78 10.14 -14.34
CA LEU A 64 -7.60 10.89 -13.96
C LEU A 64 -7.21 10.44 -12.56
N ARG A 65 -5.95 10.03 -12.38
CA ARG A 65 -5.41 9.56 -11.11
C ARG A 65 -4.18 10.36 -10.73
N GLY A 66 -4.10 10.77 -9.46
CA GLY A 66 -2.94 11.43 -8.88
C GLY A 66 -2.48 10.67 -7.64
N ASN A 67 -1.19 10.34 -7.59
CA ASN A 67 -0.59 9.63 -6.48
C ASN A 67 0.60 10.40 -5.92
N ALA A 68 0.70 10.41 -4.59
CA ALA A 68 1.89 10.85 -3.87
C ALA A 68 2.19 9.81 -2.79
N SER A 69 3.39 9.23 -2.81
CA SER A 69 3.73 8.17 -1.87
C SER A 69 5.21 8.17 -1.50
N ARG A 70 5.49 7.77 -0.27
CA ARG A 70 6.81 7.49 0.25
C ARG A 70 6.85 6.07 0.77
N SER A 71 7.74 5.27 0.25
CA SER A 71 7.92 3.90 0.73
C SER A 71 8.78 3.89 2.00
N ALA A 72 8.39 3.07 2.98
CA ALA A 72 9.24 2.78 4.12
C ALA A 72 10.42 1.90 3.65
N HIS A 73 11.62 2.47 3.66
CA HIS A 73 12.83 1.77 3.24
C HIS A 73 13.47 1.02 4.41
N ARG A 74 14.14 -0.07 4.06
CA ARG A 74 15.02 -0.76 5.01
C ARG A 74 16.37 -0.09 4.98
N ASP A 75 16.67 0.71 6.01
CA ASP A 75 17.99 1.28 6.20
C ASP A 75 18.77 0.40 7.19
N SER A 76 20.03 0.14 6.90
CA SER A 76 20.94 -0.60 7.78
C SER A 76 21.28 0.18 9.06
N LEU A 77 21.16 1.49 9.04
CA LEU A 77 21.47 2.39 10.15
C LEU A 77 20.26 2.68 11.04
N ARG A 78 19.03 2.47 10.55
CA ARG A 78 17.80 2.78 11.26
C ARG A 78 16.98 1.51 11.48
N ASN A 79 16.57 1.29 12.72
CA ASN A 79 15.71 0.15 13.05
C ASN A 79 14.27 0.33 12.57
N TRP A 80 13.84 1.56 12.28
CA TRP A 80 12.50 1.87 11.86
C TRP A 80 12.45 2.99 10.81
N ASP A 81 11.45 2.97 9.97
CA ASP A 81 11.15 4.00 8.98
C ASP A 81 9.63 4.10 8.78
N LEU A 82 9.19 5.27 8.30
CA LEU A 82 7.80 5.56 8.00
C LEU A 82 7.58 5.62 6.49
N GLY A 83 6.51 4.99 6.04
CA GLY A 83 5.98 5.14 4.69
C GLY A 83 4.57 5.71 4.75
N TYR A 84 4.13 6.32 3.69
CA TYR A 84 2.77 6.80 3.54
C TYR A 84 2.41 6.97 2.08
N GLY A 85 1.11 7.04 1.80
CA GLY A 85 0.65 7.31 0.44
C GLY A 85 -0.78 7.79 0.41
N ILE A 86 -1.03 8.66 -0.57
CA ILE A 86 -2.35 9.12 -0.97
C ILE A 86 -2.50 8.94 -2.48
N ASP A 87 -3.65 8.45 -2.89
CA ASP A 87 -3.95 8.16 -4.28
C ASP A 87 -5.42 8.48 -4.54
N LEU A 88 -5.64 9.47 -5.37
CA LEU A 88 -6.95 10.05 -5.65
C LEU A 88 -7.33 9.81 -7.10
N VAL A 89 -8.59 9.47 -7.33
CA VAL A 89 -9.11 9.17 -8.66
C VAL A 89 -10.37 9.97 -8.95
N ILE A 90 -10.37 10.64 -10.09
CA ILE A 90 -11.52 11.30 -10.68
C ILE A 90 -11.93 10.47 -11.89
N PRO A 91 -12.96 9.63 -11.78
CA PRO A 91 -13.40 8.79 -12.90
C PRO A 91 -14.35 9.54 -13.84
N ILE A 92 -14.41 9.06 -15.07
CA ILE A 92 -15.33 9.52 -16.10
C ILE A 92 -16.22 8.34 -16.45
N ASN A 93 -17.53 8.54 -16.44
CA ASN A 93 -18.54 7.51 -16.68
C ASN A 93 -18.38 6.32 -15.71
N HIS A 94 -18.50 6.63 -14.43
CA HIS A 94 -18.40 5.68 -13.31
C HIS A 94 -19.52 5.98 -12.31
N THR A 95 -19.85 5.02 -11.46
CA THR A 95 -20.89 5.19 -10.43
C THR A 95 -20.56 6.26 -9.39
N SER A 96 -19.30 6.49 -9.12
CA SER A 96 -18.82 7.50 -8.15
C SER A 96 -18.12 8.64 -8.88
N PRO A 97 -18.37 9.91 -8.53
CA PRO A 97 -17.70 11.06 -9.15
C PRO A 97 -16.26 11.24 -8.70
N PHE A 98 -15.89 10.66 -7.56
CA PHE A 98 -14.57 10.73 -6.97
C PHE A 98 -14.39 9.59 -5.97
N PHE A 99 -13.18 9.05 -5.87
CA PHE A 99 -12.83 8.11 -4.80
C PHE A 99 -11.35 8.14 -4.44
N VAL A 100 -11.08 7.75 -3.21
CA VAL A 100 -9.74 7.54 -2.71
C VAL A 100 -9.34 6.10 -3.03
N GLN A 101 -8.30 5.93 -3.85
CA GLN A 101 -7.79 4.62 -4.22
C GLN A 101 -6.85 4.06 -3.18
N GLN A 102 -6.03 4.92 -2.59
CA GLN A 102 -5.15 4.55 -1.49
C GLN A 102 -5.04 5.73 -0.51
N LEU A 103 -5.06 5.39 0.77
CA LEU A 103 -4.71 6.28 1.87
C LEU A 103 -4.17 5.42 3.00
N TYR A 104 -2.86 5.44 3.20
CA TYR A 104 -2.21 4.56 4.15
C TYR A 104 -1.00 5.19 4.83
N ALA A 105 -0.65 4.61 5.97
CA ALA A 105 0.61 4.82 6.65
C ALA A 105 1.25 3.47 6.97
N ASP A 106 2.56 3.36 6.72
CA ASP A 106 3.39 2.20 7.03
C ASP A 106 4.37 2.56 8.13
N VAL A 107 4.49 1.70 9.11
CA VAL A 107 5.57 1.74 10.10
C VAL A 107 6.41 0.49 9.92
N ARG A 108 7.62 0.65 9.40
CA ARG A 108 8.58 -0.46 9.29
C ARG A 108 9.44 -0.49 10.55
N TRP A 109 9.54 -1.65 11.15
CA TRP A 109 10.47 -1.94 12.21
C TRP A 109 11.27 -3.19 11.88
N LYS A 110 12.58 -3.02 11.64
CA LYS A 110 13.45 -4.10 11.15
C LYS A 110 12.88 -4.78 9.89
N LYS A 111 12.44 -6.04 10.00
CA LYS A 111 11.83 -6.82 8.92
C LYS A 111 10.30 -6.75 8.90
N GLY A 112 9.68 -6.27 9.98
CA GLY A 112 8.22 -6.15 10.09
C GLY A 112 7.70 -4.82 9.54
N VAL A 113 6.49 -4.83 9.01
CA VAL A 113 5.76 -3.64 8.55
C VAL A 113 4.35 -3.68 9.10
N LEU A 114 3.97 -2.63 9.81
CA LEU A 114 2.60 -2.37 10.19
C LEU A 114 2.02 -1.35 9.20
N THR A 115 0.99 -1.74 8.48
CA THR A 115 0.24 -0.87 7.56
C THR A 115 -1.11 -0.54 8.19
N LEU A 116 -1.46 0.74 8.16
CA LEU A 116 -2.76 1.25 8.58
C LEU A 116 -3.41 1.97 7.42
N GLY A 117 -4.63 1.61 7.08
CA GLY A 117 -5.41 2.25 6.03
C GLY A 117 -5.57 1.41 4.78
N GLN A 118 -5.89 2.06 3.68
CA GLN A 118 -6.23 1.47 2.39
C GLN A 118 -5.02 1.50 1.46
N LYS A 119 -4.41 0.34 1.22
CA LYS A 119 -3.20 0.20 0.41
C LYS A 119 -3.34 -0.90 -0.63
N GLN A 120 -2.97 -0.62 -1.87
CA GLN A 120 -2.87 -1.64 -2.92
C GLN A 120 -1.78 -2.67 -2.54
N GLN A 121 -2.18 -3.95 -2.55
CA GLN A 121 -1.27 -5.05 -2.30
C GLN A 121 -0.95 -5.76 -3.61
N PRO A 122 0.34 -6.02 -3.92
CA PRO A 122 0.69 -6.76 -5.12
C PRO A 122 0.16 -8.19 -5.05
N MET A 123 -0.19 -8.76 -6.19
CA MET A 123 -0.50 -10.18 -6.28
C MET A 123 0.70 -11.00 -5.85
N GLN A 124 0.47 -11.94 -4.93
CA GLN A 124 1.48 -12.87 -4.42
C GLN A 124 1.23 -14.28 -4.95
N LEU A 125 2.21 -15.15 -4.78
CA LEU A 125 2.12 -16.57 -5.16
C LEU A 125 1.73 -16.78 -6.63
N LYS A 126 2.31 -16.00 -7.51
CA LYS A 126 2.20 -16.17 -8.96
C LYS A 126 3.55 -16.02 -9.64
N ASN A 127 3.69 -16.65 -10.79
CA ASN A 127 4.77 -16.34 -11.72
C ASN A 127 4.39 -15.08 -12.51
N ASN A 128 5.20 -14.03 -12.42
CA ASN A 128 4.90 -12.74 -13.07
C ASN A 128 4.98 -12.79 -14.60
N GLU A 129 5.69 -13.77 -15.16
CA GLU A 129 5.87 -13.92 -16.61
C GLU A 129 4.81 -14.82 -17.24
N LEU A 130 4.38 -15.86 -16.52
CA LEU A 130 3.55 -16.92 -17.08
C LEU A 130 2.09 -16.89 -16.59
N SER A 131 1.79 -16.17 -15.50
CA SER A 131 0.45 -16.18 -14.89
C SER A 131 -0.27 -14.85 -15.07
N SER A 132 -1.48 -14.88 -15.58
CA SER A 132 -2.38 -13.73 -15.70
C SER A 132 -2.93 -13.25 -14.36
N GLY A 133 -2.90 -14.07 -13.31
CA GLY A 133 -3.43 -13.74 -11.99
C GLY A 133 -2.96 -14.68 -10.90
N SER A 134 -3.20 -14.31 -9.65
CA SER A 134 -2.96 -15.15 -8.48
C SER A 134 -4.19 -16.02 -8.19
N GLN A 135 -3.95 -17.22 -7.67
CA GLN A 135 -5.03 -18.12 -7.25
C GLN A 135 -5.67 -17.70 -5.92
N THR A 136 -4.95 -16.94 -5.11
CA THR A 136 -5.38 -16.63 -3.73
C THR A 136 -5.82 -15.18 -3.53
N LEU A 137 -5.14 -14.23 -4.16
CA LEU A 137 -5.39 -12.79 -3.98
C LEU A 137 -5.51 -12.11 -5.34
N GLY A 138 -6.75 -11.84 -5.73
CA GLY A 138 -7.04 -11.02 -6.90
C GLY A 138 -6.83 -9.52 -6.61
N ILE A 139 -6.62 -8.76 -7.68
CA ILE A 139 -6.54 -7.30 -7.64
C ILE A 139 -7.65 -6.65 -8.49
N ASN A 140 -8.83 -7.28 -8.52
CA ASN A 140 -9.98 -6.76 -9.27
C ASN A 140 -10.74 -5.69 -8.52
N ALA A 141 -10.80 -5.77 -7.18
CA ALA A 141 -11.48 -4.81 -6.33
C ALA A 141 -10.52 -3.72 -5.83
N ARG A 142 -11.08 -2.59 -5.42
CA ARG A 142 -10.35 -1.55 -4.71
C ARG A 142 -9.81 -2.09 -3.39
N PRO A 143 -8.65 -1.58 -2.91
CA PRO A 143 -8.14 -1.95 -1.60
C PRO A 143 -9.12 -1.57 -0.49
N ASN A 144 -9.22 -2.40 0.52
CA ASN A 144 -10.03 -2.13 1.71
C ASN A 144 -9.20 -1.44 2.78
N PRO A 145 -9.82 -0.60 3.63
CA PRO A 145 -9.19 -0.12 4.85
C PRO A 145 -8.89 -1.29 5.78
N GLU A 146 -7.63 -1.43 6.17
CA GLU A 146 -7.18 -2.54 7.01
C GLU A 146 -6.06 -2.13 7.96
N VAL A 147 -5.91 -2.91 9.02
CA VAL A 147 -4.71 -2.97 9.84
C VAL A 147 -3.99 -4.25 9.46
N ARG A 148 -2.79 -4.13 8.91
CA ARG A 148 -2.00 -5.26 8.41
C ARG A 148 -0.64 -5.28 9.08
N LEU A 149 -0.30 -6.41 9.68
CA LEU A 149 1.06 -6.71 10.13
C LEU A 149 1.68 -7.69 9.15
N SER A 150 2.81 -7.34 8.54
CA SER A 150 3.44 -8.14 7.50
C SER A 150 4.94 -8.29 7.71
N LEU A 151 5.46 -9.42 7.24
CA LEU A 151 6.87 -9.70 7.03
C LEU A 151 7.08 -9.85 5.51
N PRO A 152 7.39 -8.74 4.79
CA PRO A 152 7.51 -8.77 3.34
C PRO A 152 8.71 -9.56 2.85
N ASP A 153 9.75 -9.68 3.67
CA ASP A 153 10.96 -10.42 3.38
C ASP A 153 11.05 -11.68 4.27
N TYR A 154 11.72 -12.73 3.80
CA TYR A 154 11.95 -13.91 4.61
C TYR A 154 12.73 -13.56 5.87
N TRP A 155 12.17 -13.89 7.02
CA TRP A 155 12.80 -13.78 8.32
C TRP A 155 13.29 -15.17 8.75
N GLU A 156 14.60 -15.32 8.75
CA GLU A 156 15.21 -16.52 9.31
C GLU A 156 14.98 -16.58 10.82
N ILE A 157 14.44 -17.70 11.27
CA ILE A 157 14.17 -17.92 12.68
C ILE A 157 15.51 -18.08 13.41
N PRO A 158 15.77 -17.28 14.46
CA PRO A 158 17.00 -17.41 15.26
C PRO A 158 17.20 -18.86 15.72
N TYR A 159 18.44 -19.29 15.82
CA TYR A 159 18.87 -20.64 16.26
C TYR A 159 18.61 -21.78 15.26
N THR A 160 17.98 -21.56 14.13
CA THR A 160 17.73 -22.61 13.11
C THR A 160 18.83 -22.73 12.07
N LYS A 161 19.92 -21.97 12.19
CA LYS A 161 21.06 -21.93 11.23
C LYS A 161 20.61 -21.70 9.77
N GLY A 162 19.56 -20.92 9.56
CA GLY A 162 19.03 -20.62 8.23
C GLY A 162 18.14 -21.71 7.61
N VAL A 163 17.88 -22.80 8.33
CA VAL A 163 17.04 -23.90 7.83
C VAL A 163 15.56 -23.49 7.77
N LEU A 164 15.11 -22.65 8.70
CA LEU A 164 13.72 -22.18 8.73
C LEU A 164 13.65 -20.66 8.55
N ALA A 165 12.80 -20.24 7.61
CA ALA A 165 12.49 -18.84 7.39
C ALA A 165 10.97 -18.65 7.27
N PHE A 166 10.48 -17.55 7.79
CA PHE A 166 9.07 -17.18 7.78
C PHE A 166 8.84 -15.90 6.96
N LYS A 167 7.76 -15.91 6.17
CA LYS A 167 7.25 -14.76 5.43
C LYS A 167 5.72 -14.84 5.44
N GLY A 168 5.05 -13.71 5.65
CA GLY A 168 3.58 -13.72 5.66
C GLY A 168 3.01 -12.42 6.19
N HIS A 169 1.69 -12.42 6.36
CA HIS A 169 0.98 -11.30 6.93
C HIS A 169 -0.29 -11.75 7.65
N ILE A 170 -0.76 -10.91 8.55
CA ILE A 170 -2.07 -10.96 9.19
C ILE A 170 -2.72 -9.61 8.94
N ALA A 171 -3.96 -9.61 8.48
CA ALA A 171 -4.72 -8.40 8.22
C ALA A 171 -6.14 -8.52 8.80
N PHE A 172 -6.62 -7.39 9.31
CA PHE A 172 -8.00 -7.19 9.73
C PHE A 172 -8.51 -5.91 9.10
N GLY A 173 -9.64 -5.96 8.41
CA GLY A 173 -10.19 -4.82 7.70
C GLY A 173 -11.70 -4.92 7.53
N THR A 174 -12.28 -3.84 7.00
CA THR A 174 -13.70 -3.75 6.68
C THR A 174 -13.88 -3.59 5.18
N TYR A 175 -14.91 -4.22 4.64
CA TYR A 175 -15.36 -3.92 3.28
C TYR A 175 -16.13 -2.59 3.31
N THR A 176 -15.78 -1.71 2.40
CA THR A 176 -16.52 -0.47 2.14
C THR A 176 -17.28 -0.65 0.84
N ASP A 177 -18.59 -0.58 0.91
CA ASP A 177 -19.50 -0.59 -0.24
C ASP A 177 -19.38 0.70 -1.06
#